data_60fa9b3624c7da595709bfa7e1d6f707
#
_entry.id   60fa9b3624c7da595709bfa7e1d6f707
#
_cell.length_a   1.000
_cell.length_b   1.000
_cell.length_c   1.000
_cell.angle_alpha   90.00
_cell.angle_beta   90.00
_cell.angle_gamma   90.00
#
_symmetry.space_group_name_H-M   'P 1'
#
loop_
_entity.id
_entity.type
_entity.pdbx_description
1 polymer ?
#
loop_
_entity_poly.entity_id
_entity_poly.type
_entity_poly.pdbx_seq_one_letter_code
_entity_poly.pdbx_strand_id
1 'polypeptide(L)'
;MAAALALARRGHQVTLLEAFAAPRPLGSGLLLQPTGLAALKALGLDEAIRAAGARVDRLEGKDTRGRRVMDLDYGDWRPGAHGVGIHRAVLFDALHDQLAPAGVEVVTDARVVRIETPAKPILHDQRGRTFGPFDLAIIGDGSASTLRAAVRPGARAPVYPWGAVWTNATDVDGRFAGALRQVYHRAEIMSGVLPVGRGAAGETDQVSLFWSVPVRDLDAFLAGDFETWRRERLETLWPEAAALLLGRRAWEGFSRALYRDVSVGRWNREACVLIGDAAHGTSPQLGQGANLALVDAVELAGRLDRGHRRTAVAVRAWQGDRRRHTDVYQLVSKALTPLFQSHGQFWPCMRDWFFTPMSRWPGLRQLGVLLLTGTLRLGRFPPETRP
;
A
#
# COMPACT_ATOMS: atom_id res chain seq x y z
N MET A 1 -11.69 -1.26 7.31
CA MET A 1 -11.39 -0.95 8.73
C MET A 1 -11.14 0.54 8.96
N ALA A 2 -10.10 1.20 8.40
CA ALA A 2 -9.83 2.61 8.67
C ALA A 2 -11.04 3.55 8.43
N ALA A 3 -11.78 3.38 7.34
CA ALA A 3 -12.98 4.16 7.07
C ALA A 3 -14.11 3.87 8.07
N ALA A 4 -14.28 2.60 8.45
CA ALA A 4 -15.26 2.20 9.45
C ALA A 4 -14.97 2.86 10.80
N LEU A 5 -13.72 2.77 11.26
CA LEU A 5 -13.28 3.40 12.50
C LEU A 5 -13.43 4.93 12.45
N ALA A 6 -13.01 5.58 11.35
CA ALA A 6 -13.11 7.02 11.19
C ALA A 6 -14.56 7.54 11.22
N LEU A 7 -15.49 6.79 10.66
CA LEU A 7 -16.91 7.13 10.65
C LEU A 7 -17.58 6.85 11.98
N ALA A 8 -17.32 5.70 12.60
CA ALA A 8 -17.89 5.34 13.89
C ALA A 8 -17.52 6.35 14.97
N ARG A 9 -16.25 6.81 15.00
CA ARG A 9 -15.78 7.87 15.91
C ARG A 9 -16.43 9.23 15.68
N ARG A 10 -17.13 9.42 14.55
CA ARG A 10 -17.94 10.61 14.22
C ARG A 10 -19.43 10.40 14.41
N GLY A 11 -19.82 9.33 15.10
CA GLY A 11 -21.21 9.05 15.46
C GLY A 11 -22.04 8.36 14.36
N HIS A 12 -21.42 7.91 13.27
CA HIS A 12 -22.13 7.11 12.28
C HIS A 12 -22.30 5.66 12.76
N GLN A 13 -23.44 5.07 12.48
CA GLN A 13 -23.65 3.62 12.64
C GLN A 13 -22.97 2.89 11.47
N VAL A 14 -22.05 1.98 11.78
CA VAL A 14 -21.21 1.32 10.77
C VAL A 14 -21.31 -0.18 10.89
N THR A 15 -21.68 -0.85 9.81
CA THR A 15 -21.57 -2.30 9.63
C THR A 15 -20.43 -2.59 8.66
N LEU A 16 -19.41 -3.32 9.08
CA LEU A 16 -18.29 -3.77 8.26
C LEU A 16 -18.51 -5.21 7.81
N LEU A 17 -18.70 -5.41 6.50
CA LEU A 17 -18.86 -6.74 5.91
C LEU A 17 -17.50 -7.26 5.44
N GLU A 18 -17.06 -8.40 5.99
CA GLU A 18 -15.79 -9.04 5.70
C GLU A 18 -16.03 -10.40 5.01
N ALA A 19 -15.32 -10.64 3.92
CA ALA A 19 -15.48 -11.86 3.12
C ALA A 19 -14.96 -13.13 3.78
N PHE A 20 -13.97 -13.01 4.66
CA PHE A 20 -13.39 -14.16 5.37
C PHE A 20 -14.13 -14.43 6.68
N ALA A 21 -14.26 -15.72 7.03
CA ALA A 21 -14.84 -16.14 8.31
C ALA A 21 -13.97 -15.70 9.51
N ALA A 22 -12.66 -15.77 9.34
CA ALA A 22 -11.69 -15.25 10.29
C ALA A 22 -10.80 -14.23 9.54
N PRO A 23 -11.06 -12.93 9.70
CA PRO A 23 -10.21 -11.90 9.15
C PRO A 23 -8.79 -12.05 9.68
N ARG A 24 -7.83 -12.09 8.78
CA ARG A 24 -6.42 -12.23 9.14
C ARG A 24 -5.55 -11.42 8.18
N PRO A 25 -4.44 -10.92 8.69
CA PRO A 25 -3.52 -10.16 7.87
C PRO A 25 -2.85 -11.09 6.85
N LEU A 26 -2.85 -10.66 5.61
CA LEU A 26 -2.14 -11.32 4.51
C LEU A 26 -1.00 -10.43 4.03
N GLY A 27 0.14 -11.02 3.75
CA GLY A 27 1.30 -10.34 3.19
C GLY A 27 2.39 -10.05 4.23
N SER A 28 3.38 -9.28 3.80
CA SER A 28 4.60 -9.00 4.55
C SER A 28 4.66 -7.54 5.03
N GLY A 29 5.83 -6.90 4.93
CA GLY A 29 6.03 -5.53 5.31
C GLY A 29 5.35 -4.51 4.38
N LEU A 30 5.07 -3.35 4.92
CA LEU A 30 4.70 -2.16 4.19
C LEU A 30 5.37 -0.93 4.80
N LEU A 31 5.56 0.11 3.98
CA LEU A 31 6.15 1.36 4.41
C LEU A 31 5.05 2.42 4.57
N LEU A 32 4.85 2.85 5.81
CA LEU A 32 3.99 3.97 6.14
C LEU A 32 4.78 5.27 5.95
N GLN A 33 4.27 6.09 5.06
CA GLN A 33 4.83 7.38 4.70
C GLN A 33 4.23 8.49 5.60
N PRO A 34 4.79 9.70 5.64
CA PRO A 34 4.27 10.79 6.46
C PRO A 34 2.77 11.06 6.32
N THR A 35 2.21 10.95 5.10
CA THR A 35 0.75 11.10 4.90
C THR A 35 -0.06 9.97 5.50
N GLY A 36 0.41 8.73 5.40
CA GLY A 36 -0.23 7.58 6.05
C GLY A 36 -0.17 7.67 7.56
N LEU A 37 0.98 8.09 8.10
CA LEU A 37 1.16 8.33 9.54
C LEU A 37 0.27 9.47 10.05
N ALA A 38 0.07 10.54 9.27
CA ALA A 38 -0.87 11.60 9.61
C ALA A 38 -2.33 11.08 9.65
N ALA A 39 -2.70 10.21 8.70
CA ALA A 39 -4.02 9.58 8.73
C ALA A 39 -4.19 8.65 9.94
N LEU A 40 -3.16 7.88 10.31
CA LEU A 40 -3.18 7.05 11.52
C LEU A 40 -3.23 7.88 12.80
N LYS A 41 -2.55 9.04 12.82
CA LYS A 41 -2.66 10.01 13.93
C LYS A 41 -4.08 10.50 14.08
N ALA A 42 -4.77 10.84 13.00
CA ALA A 42 -6.18 11.23 13.04
C ALA A 42 -7.10 10.10 13.54
N LEU A 43 -6.64 8.85 13.45
CA LEU A 43 -7.28 7.67 14.03
C LEU A 43 -6.72 7.30 15.43
N GLY A 44 -5.85 8.13 16.05
CA GLY A 44 -5.27 7.85 17.36
C GLY A 44 -4.41 6.57 17.41
N LEU A 45 -3.79 6.19 16.31
CA LEU A 45 -3.03 4.93 16.18
C LEU A 45 -1.54 5.14 15.94
N ASP A 46 -1.08 6.36 15.70
CA ASP A 46 0.29 6.62 15.28
C ASP A 46 1.34 6.25 16.33
N GLU A 47 1.07 6.42 17.62
CA GLU A 47 2.00 6.03 18.68
C GLU A 47 2.19 4.51 18.73
N ALA A 48 1.11 3.75 18.71
CA ALA A 48 1.17 2.28 18.69
C ALA A 48 1.91 1.75 17.45
N ILE A 49 1.64 2.35 16.29
CA ILE A 49 2.29 2.00 15.03
C ILE A 49 3.80 2.33 15.05
N ARG A 50 4.18 3.48 15.60
CA ARG A 50 5.60 3.86 15.73
C ARG A 50 6.35 2.99 16.74
N ALA A 51 5.69 2.58 17.82
CA ALA A 51 6.27 1.70 18.83
C ALA A 51 6.51 0.27 18.31
N ALA A 52 5.63 -0.22 17.43
CA ALA A 52 5.71 -1.58 16.89
C ALA A 52 6.52 -1.68 15.59
N GLY A 53 6.59 -0.59 14.81
CA GLY A 53 7.29 -0.55 13.54
C GLY A 53 8.76 -0.12 13.66
N ALA A 54 9.48 -0.18 12.55
CA ALA A 54 10.85 0.29 12.45
C ALA A 54 10.90 1.67 11.79
N ARG A 55 11.69 2.56 12.35
CA ARG A 55 11.98 3.86 11.75
C ARG A 55 12.75 3.70 10.44
N VAL A 56 12.32 4.42 9.42
CA VAL A 56 12.94 4.47 8.10
C VAL A 56 13.24 5.93 7.77
N ASP A 57 14.50 6.31 7.78
CA ASP A 57 14.94 7.69 7.51
C ASP A 57 15.15 7.94 6.03
N ARG A 58 15.45 6.88 5.26
CA ARG A 58 15.80 7.03 3.84
C ARG A 58 15.46 5.80 3.00
N LEU A 59 15.38 6.03 1.69
CA LEU A 59 15.33 4.99 0.67
C LEU A 59 16.62 4.98 -0.12
N GLU A 60 17.30 3.84 -0.16
CA GLU A 60 18.54 3.63 -0.88
C GLU A 60 18.35 2.58 -1.96
N GLY A 61 18.80 2.87 -3.18
CA GLY A 61 18.78 1.94 -4.29
C GLY A 61 20.08 1.92 -5.05
N LYS A 62 20.62 0.73 -5.30
CA LYS A 62 21.88 0.53 -6.05
C LYS A 62 21.65 -0.44 -7.20
N ASP A 63 22.40 -0.30 -8.29
CA ASP A 63 22.49 -1.33 -9.30
C ASP A 63 23.54 -2.40 -8.91
N THR A 64 23.62 -3.48 -9.70
CA THR A 64 24.59 -4.57 -9.48
C THR A 64 26.05 -4.15 -9.61
N ARG A 65 26.35 -2.96 -10.10
CA ARG A 65 27.68 -2.38 -10.18
C ARG A 65 27.97 -1.45 -9.00
N GLY A 66 27.05 -1.39 -8.00
CA GLY A 66 27.15 -0.52 -6.85
C GLY A 66 26.83 0.95 -7.13
N ARG A 67 26.41 1.29 -8.36
CA ARG A 67 26.03 2.68 -8.68
C ARG A 67 24.71 3.03 -8.01
N ARG A 68 24.66 4.20 -7.41
CA ARG A 68 23.46 4.72 -6.75
C ARG A 68 22.38 5.05 -7.79
N VAL A 69 21.26 4.38 -7.71
CA VAL A 69 20.06 4.60 -8.56
C VAL A 69 19.07 5.50 -7.85
N MET A 70 18.93 5.33 -6.55
CA MET A 70 18.00 6.12 -5.72
C MET A 70 18.63 6.42 -4.37
N ASP A 71 18.44 7.63 -3.89
CA ASP A 71 18.86 8.08 -2.57
C ASP A 71 17.96 9.24 -2.14
N LEU A 72 16.93 8.91 -1.37
CA LEU A 72 15.93 9.85 -0.90
C LEU A 72 15.91 9.84 0.63
N ASP A 73 16.14 10.98 1.24
CA ASP A 73 16.15 11.18 2.68
C ASP A 73 14.91 11.99 3.09
N TYR A 74 14.15 11.51 4.05
CA TYR A 74 12.97 12.24 4.55
C TYR A 74 13.35 13.58 5.22
N GLY A 75 14.55 13.67 5.77
CA GLY A 75 15.09 14.90 6.36
C GLY A 75 15.18 16.06 5.37
N ASP A 76 15.30 15.77 4.07
CA ASP A 76 15.27 16.79 3.01
C ASP A 76 13.91 17.46 2.86
N TRP A 77 12.83 16.81 3.29
CA TRP A 77 11.50 17.42 3.32
C TRP A 77 11.28 18.24 4.60
N ARG A 78 11.63 17.66 5.75
CA ARG A 78 11.48 18.29 7.05
C ARG A 78 12.43 17.64 8.06
N PRO A 79 13.16 18.40 8.87
CA PRO A 79 13.99 17.83 9.94
C PRO A 79 13.21 16.87 10.84
N GLY A 80 13.76 15.67 11.04
CA GLY A 80 13.15 14.62 11.85
C GLY A 80 12.02 13.82 11.17
N ALA A 81 11.66 14.16 9.92
CA ALA A 81 10.70 13.37 9.16
C ALA A 81 11.26 11.97 8.88
N HIS A 82 10.37 10.98 8.88
CA HIS A 82 10.71 9.59 8.59
C HIS A 82 9.47 8.81 8.19
N GLY A 83 9.66 7.70 7.52
CA GLY A 83 8.66 6.66 7.35
C GLY A 83 8.69 5.65 8.49
N VAL A 84 7.72 4.76 8.54
CA VAL A 84 7.69 3.61 9.44
C VAL A 84 7.46 2.35 8.63
N GLY A 85 8.46 1.48 8.61
CA GLY A 85 8.28 0.14 8.09
C GLY A 85 7.55 -0.71 9.13
N ILE A 86 6.53 -1.44 8.71
CA ILE A 86 5.71 -2.22 9.64
C ILE A 86 5.26 -3.52 9.00
N HIS A 87 5.16 -4.56 9.80
CA HIS A 87 4.51 -5.79 9.37
C HIS A 87 3.01 -5.54 9.17
N ARG A 88 2.45 -5.98 8.07
CA ARG A 88 1.03 -5.75 7.73
C ARG A 88 0.08 -6.27 8.79
N ALA A 89 0.43 -7.36 9.49
CA ALA A 89 -0.35 -7.89 10.60
C ALA A 89 -0.54 -6.84 11.71
N VAL A 90 0.53 -6.18 12.10
CA VAL A 90 0.49 -5.18 13.18
C VAL A 90 -0.43 -4.01 12.84
N LEU A 91 -0.39 -3.52 11.59
CA LEU A 91 -1.33 -2.49 11.14
C LEU A 91 -2.77 -3.00 11.10
N PHE A 92 -2.96 -4.25 10.70
CA PHE A 92 -4.27 -4.90 10.69
C PHE A 92 -4.82 -4.99 12.11
N ASP A 93 -4.07 -5.55 13.05
CA ASP A 93 -4.48 -5.74 14.44
C ASP A 93 -4.77 -4.38 15.10
N ALA A 94 -3.89 -3.40 14.93
CA ALA A 94 -4.09 -2.04 15.46
C ALA A 94 -5.39 -1.39 14.98
N LEU A 95 -5.81 -1.62 13.73
CA LEU A 95 -7.09 -1.14 13.21
C LEU A 95 -8.25 -2.01 13.67
N HIS A 96 -8.10 -3.33 13.67
CA HIS A 96 -9.14 -4.29 14.00
C HIS A 96 -9.59 -4.17 15.45
N ASP A 97 -8.64 -4.10 16.38
CA ASP A 97 -8.89 -4.04 17.83
C ASP A 97 -9.66 -2.78 18.25
N GLN A 98 -9.63 -1.73 17.41
CA GLN A 98 -10.37 -0.50 17.67
C GLN A 98 -11.81 -0.52 17.13
N LEU A 99 -12.20 -1.52 16.32
CA LEU A 99 -13.53 -1.55 15.70
C LEU A 99 -14.64 -1.76 16.73
N ALA A 100 -14.52 -2.81 17.55
CA ALA A 100 -15.52 -3.12 18.56
C ALA A 100 -15.66 -2.01 19.62
N PRO A 101 -14.57 -1.46 20.20
CA PRO A 101 -14.66 -0.31 21.11
C PRO A 101 -15.31 0.94 20.48
N ALA A 102 -15.17 1.11 19.16
CA ALA A 102 -15.81 2.22 18.44
C ALA A 102 -17.29 1.94 18.06
N GLY A 103 -17.83 0.77 18.41
CA GLY A 103 -19.20 0.38 18.09
C GLY A 103 -19.42 -0.05 16.64
N VAL A 104 -18.36 -0.46 15.95
CA VAL A 104 -18.48 -1.00 14.58
C VAL A 104 -18.96 -2.45 14.65
N GLU A 105 -20.09 -2.72 14.00
CA GLU A 105 -20.56 -4.09 13.78
C GLU A 105 -19.73 -4.77 12.71
N VAL A 106 -19.02 -5.84 13.04
CA VAL A 106 -18.23 -6.64 12.08
C VAL A 106 -18.94 -7.94 11.77
N VAL A 107 -19.38 -8.09 10.53
CA VAL A 107 -20.02 -9.31 10.02
C VAL A 107 -19.04 -10.06 9.14
N THR A 108 -18.51 -11.15 9.64
CA THR A 108 -17.59 -12.03 8.91
C THR A 108 -18.30 -13.02 8.02
N ASP A 109 -17.53 -13.66 7.12
CA ASP A 109 -18.06 -14.64 6.15
C ASP A 109 -19.19 -14.05 5.30
N ALA A 110 -19.08 -12.75 5.00
CA ALA A 110 -20.06 -11.92 4.30
C ALA A 110 -19.47 -11.35 3.00
N ARG A 111 -19.11 -12.24 2.07
CA ARG A 111 -18.62 -11.82 0.74
C ARG A 111 -19.78 -11.25 -0.06
N VAL A 112 -19.83 -9.93 -0.14
CA VAL A 112 -20.81 -9.20 -0.96
C VAL A 112 -20.54 -9.48 -2.44
N VAL A 113 -21.61 -9.86 -3.17
CA VAL A 113 -21.54 -10.18 -4.59
C VAL A 113 -22.39 -9.25 -5.44
N ARG A 114 -23.37 -8.55 -4.84
CA ARG A 114 -24.27 -7.65 -5.55
C ARG A 114 -24.70 -6.48 -4.67
N ILE A 115 -24.82 -5.31 -5.28
CA ILE A 115 -25.43 -4.12 -4.69
C ILE A 115 -26.69 -3.81 -5.49
N GLU A 116 -27.80 -3.78 -4.80
CA GLU A 116 -29.10 -3.38 -5.33
C GLU A 116 -29.39 -1.95 -4.90
N THR A 117 -30.18 -1.23 -5.69
CA THR A 117 -30.66 0.12 -5.40
C THR A 117 -29.53 1.07 -4.94
N PRO A 118 -28.60 1.50 -5.85
CA PRO A 118 -27.44 2.30 -5.43
C PRO A 118 -27.78 3.63 -4.73
N ALA A 119 -28.99 4.15 -4.87
CA ALA A 119 -29.48 5.34 -4.16
C ALA A 119 -29.70 5.08 -2.66
N LYS A 120 -30.08 3.87 -2.31
CA LYS A 120 -30.27 3.37 -0.95
C LYS A 120 -29.73 1.94 -0.90
N PRO A 121 -28.41 1.76 -0.79
CA PRO A 121 -27.75 0.48 -1.03
C PRO A 121 -28.29 -0.67 -0.18
N ILE A 122 -28.66 -1.74 -0.85
CA ILE A 122 -28.95 -3.04 -0.26
C ILE A 122 -27.89 -4.00 -0.78
N LEU A 123 -27.17 -4.66 0.13
CA LEU A 123 -26.05 -5.52 -0.20
C LEU A 123 -26.46 -6.99 -0.06
N HIS A 124 -26.09 -7.79 -1.04
CA HIS A 124 -26.34 -9.23 -1.04
C HIS A 124 -25.01 -9.99 -1.03
N ASP A 125 -24.87 -10.92 -0.12
CA ASP A 125 -23.69 -11.76 -0.06
C ASP A 125 -23.85 -13.08 -0.85
N GLN A 126 -22.76 -13.83 -0.91
CA GLN A 126 -22.74 -15.14 -1.60
C GLN A 126 -23.63 -16.21 -0.97
N ARG A 127 -24.09 -16.01 0.28
CA ARG A 127 -25.00 -16.92 1.02
C ARG A 127 -26.45 -16.52 0.90
N GLY A 128 -26.77 -15.48 0.15
CA GLY A 128 -28.11 -14.94 -0.02
C GLY A 128 -28.60 -14.06 1.13
N ARG A 129 -27.72 -13.73 2.10
CA ARG A 129 -28.07 -12.77 3.17
C ARG A 129 -28.15 -11.37 2.58
N THR A 130 -29.03 -10.57 3.16
CA THR A 130 -29.28 -9.19 2.73
C THR A 130 -28.95 -8.24 3.88
N PHE A 131 -28.25 -7.14 3.57
CA PHE A 131 -27.85 -6.11 4.52
C PHE A 131 -28.31 -4.75 4.03
N GLY A 132 -28.80 -3.92 4.93
CA GLY A 132 -29.29 -2.58 4.64
C GLY A 132 -30.82 -2.48 4.75
N PRO A 133 -31.45 -1.44 4.18
CA PRO A 133 -30.85 -0.42 3.32
C PRO A 133 -29.92 0.53 4.07
N PHE A 134 -28.82 0.96 3.43
CA PHE A 134 -27.85 1.88 3.99
C PHE A 134 -27.96 3.28 3.38
N ASP A 135 -27.48 4.31 4.09
CA ASP A 135 -27.34 5.68 3.57
C ASP A 135 -26.09 5.84 2.69
N LEU A 136 -25.07 4.97 2.88
CA LEU A 136 -23.85 4.95 2.08
C LEU A 136 -23.23 3.55 2.13
N ALA A 137 -22.85 3.02 0.97
CA ALA A 137 -22.01 1.83 0.84
C ALA A 137 -20.60 2.24 0.42
N ILE A 138 -19.61 1.93 1.27
CA ILE A 138 -18.19 2.19 1.01
C ILE A 138 -17.54 0.88 0.57
N ILE A 139 -17.07 0.84 -0.66
CA ILE A 139 -16.50 -0.34 -1.30
C ILE A 139 -14.98 -0.25 -1.21
N GLY A 140 -14.39 -1.04 -0.32
CA GLY A 140 -12.95 -1.11 -0.08
C GLY A 140 -12.42 -2.54 -0.20
N ASP A 141 -12.97 -3.32 -1.14
CA ASP A 141 -12.71 -4.75 -1.37
C ASP A 141 -11.43 -5.03 -2.21
N GLY A 142 -10.56 -4.02 -2.34
CA GLY A 142 -9.23 -4.15 -2.90
C GLY A 142 -9.15 -4.07 -4.42
N SER A 143 -7.94 -4.27 -4.96
CA SER A 143 -7.65 -4.10 -6.39
C SER A 143 -8.39 -5.11 -7.28
N ALA A 144 -8.77 -6.26 -6.75
CA ALA A 144 -9.58 -7.29 -7.43
C ALA A 144 -11.10 -7.11 -7.27
N SER A 145 -11.55 -5.94 -6.81
CA SER A 145 -12.97 -5.62 -6.54
C SER A 145 -13.91 -6.09 -7.64
N THR A 146 -14.89 -6.90 -7.27
CA THR A 146 -16.00 -7.30 -8.16
C THR A 146 -17.14 -6.29 -8.07
N LEU A 147 -17.26 -5.57 -6.98
CA LEU A 147 -18.30 -4.56 -6.74
C LEU A 147 -18.02 -3.23 -7.48
N ARG A 148 -16.81 -3.05 -8.01
CA ARG A 148 -16.45 -1.87 -8.80
C ARG A 148 -17.43 -1.59 -9.94
N ALA A 149 -17.96 -2.64 -10.56
CA ALA A 149 -18.92 -2.53 -11.64
C ALA A 149 -20.25 -1.87 -11.22
N ALA A 150 -20.65 -1.95 -9.95
CA ALA A 150 -21.85 -1.29 -9.42
C ALA A 150 -21.71 0.24 -9.45
N VAL A 151 -20.49 0.74 -9.29
CA VAL A 151 -20.18 2.18 -9.36
C VAL A 151 -19.83 2.62 -10.77
N ARG A 152 -18.99 1.85 -11.46
CA ARG A 152 -18.56 2.15 -12.84
C ARG A 152 -18.64 0.88 -13.71
N PRO A 153 -19.73 0.65 -14.41
CA PRO A 153 -19.80 -0.43 -15.39
C PRO A 153 -18.67 -0.31 -16.42
N GLY A 154 -18.06 -1.43 -16.77
CA GLY A 154 -16.94 -1.49 -17.70
C GLY A 154 -15.58 -1.01 -17.15
N ALA A 155 -15.47 -0.69 -15.85
CA ALA A 155 -14.20 -0.38 -15.23
C ALA A 155 -13.23 -1.58 -15.34
N ARG A 156 -11.99 -1.29 -15.73
CA ARG A 156 -10.95 -2.31 -15.93
C ARG A 156 -9.91 -2.23 -14.81
N ALA A 157 -9.41 -3.38 -14.41
CA ALA A 157 -8.32 -3.53 -13.45
C ALA A 157 -7.37 -4.63 -13.94
N PRO A 158 -6.60 -4.39 -15.03
CA PRO A 158 -5.70 -5.38 -15.57
C PRO A 158 -4.66 -5.77 -14.50
N VAL A 159 -4.27 -7.03 -14.53
CA VAL A 159 -3.14 -7.50 -13.72
C VAL A 159 -1.88 -6.80 -14.20
N TYR A 160 -1.14 -6.24 -13.29
CA TYR A 160 0.16 -5.66 -13.57
C TYR A 160 1.15 -6.77 -13.94
N PRO A 161 1.99 -6.61 -14.98
CA PRO A 161 2.81 -7.69 -15.50
C PRO A 161 3.85 -8.28 -14.54
N TRP A 162 4.16 -7.55 -13.47
CA TRP A 162 5.14 -7.95 -12.46
C TRP A 162 4.48 -8.16 -11.11
N GLY A 163 4.87 -9.23 -10.44
CA GLY A 163 4.56 -9.49 -9.05
C GLY A 163 5.83 -9.48 -8.22
N ALA A 164 5.71 -9.95 -7.00
CA ALA A 164 6.84 -10.19 -6.12
C ALA A 164 6.57 -11.37 -5.19
N VAL A 165 7.62 -12.00 -4.74
CA VAL A 165 7.60 -12.88 -3.57
C VAL A 165 8.15 -12.11 -2.39
N TRP A 166 7.52 -12.28 -1.24
CA TRP A 166 7.86 -11.60 0.00
C TRP A 166 8.05 -12.59 1.12
N THR A 167 9.03 -12.35 1.98
CA THR A 167 9.21 -13.09 3.22
C THR A 167 9.73 -12.17 4.32
N ASN A 168 9.57 -12.59 5.56
CA ASN A 168 10.16 -11.91 6.71
C ASN A 168 11.34 -12.72 7.23
N ALA A 169 12.33 -12.01 7.76
CA ALA A 169 13.52 -12.58 8.36
C ALA A 169 13.97 -11.72 9.55
N THR A 170 14.72 -12.31 10.47
CA THR A 170 15.32 -11.59 11.59
C THR A 170 16.60 -10.88 11.14
N ASP A 171 16.76 -9.61 11.49
CA ASP A 171 17.96 -8.82 11.25
C ASP A 171 18.79 -8.74 12.56
N VAL A 172 19.47 -9.83 12.88
CA VAL A 172 20.20 -9.99 14.15
C VAL A 172 21.23 -8.87 14.38
N ASP A 173 21.91 -8.49 13.31
CA ASP A 173 23.00 -7.50 13.38
C ASP A 173 22.50 -6.06 13.17
N GLY A 174 21.20 -5.85 12.91
CA GLY A 174 20.64 -4.53 12.61
C GLY A 174 21.16 -3.90 11.32
N ARG A 175 21.65 -4.69 10.38
CA ARG A 175 22.30 -4.20 9.14
C ARG A 175 21.37 -3.40 8.25
N PHE A 176 20.08 -3.67 8.32
CA PHE A 176 19.06 -3.02 7.50
C PHE A 176 18.31 -1.92 8.25
N ALA A 177 18.68 -1.61 9.48
CA ALA A 177 18.06 -0.55 10.25
C ALA A 177 18.12 0.82 9.55
N GLY A 178 17.10 1.64 9.76
CA GLY A 178 17.03 3.03 9.33
C GLY A 178 16.78 3.27 7.84
N ALA A 179 16.79 2.25 6.98
CA ALA A 179 16.60 2.46 5.55
C ALA A 179 15.84 1.32 4.86
N LEU A 180 14.97 1.66 3.90
CA LEU A 180 14.57 0.72 2.86
C LEU A 180 15.71 0.64 1.85
N ARG A 181 16.35 -0.52 1.75
CA ARG A 181 17.42 -0.76 0.78
C ARG A 181 16.95 -1.60 -0.37
N GLN A 182 17.37 -1.24 -1.58
CA GLN A 182 16.97 -1.92 -2.80
C GLN A 182 18.16 -2.16 -3.72
N VAL A 183 18.15 -3.30 -4.41
CA VAL A 183 19.13 -3.65 -5.44
C VAL A 183 18.39 -3.93 -6.75
N TYR A 184 18.93 -3.39 -7.83
CA TYR A 184 18.38 -3.50 -9.16
C TYR A 184 19.35 -4.21 -10.11
N HIS A 185 18.88 -5.24 -10.78
CA HIS A 185 19.59 -5.79 -11.92
C HIS A 185 18.83 -5.45 -13.19
N ARG A 186 19.36 -4.49 -13.97
CA ARG A 186 18.66 -3.89 -15.12
C ARG A 186 17.27 -3.39 -14.70
N ALA A 187 16.22 -3.65 -15.51
CA ALA A 187 14.82 -3.50 -15.11
C ALA A 187 14.10 -4.85 -14.95
N GLU A 188 14.86 -5.94 -14.83
CA GLU A 188 14.33 -7.30 -14.74
C GLU A 188 14.17 -7.77 -13.31
N ILE A 189 15.08 -7.34 -12.42
CA ILE A 189 15.04 -7.71 -11.01
C ILE A 189 15.08 -6.46 -10.16
N MET A 190 14.11 -6.37 -9.28
CA MET A 190 14.08 -5.44 -8.17
C MET A 190 13.94 -6.26 -6.90
N SER A 191 14.93 -6.16 -6.02
CA SER A 191 14.89 -6.75 -4.68
C SER A 191 15.03 -5.66 -3.64
N GLY A 192 14.39 -5.82 -2.50
CA GLY A 192 14.51 -4.86 -1.42
C GLY A 192 14.31 -5.47 -0.05
N VAL A 193 14.91 -4.83 0.94
CA VAL A 193 14.79 -5.19 2.35
C VAL A 193 14.29 -3.95 3.09
N LEU A 194 13.16 -4.11 3.75
CA LEU A 194 12.48 -3.09 4.55
C LEU A 194 12.54 -3.51 6.03
N PRO A 195 13.11 -2.73 6.94
CA PRO A 195 12.95 -2.98 8.37
C PRO A 195 11.49 -2.79 8.77
N VAL A 196 10.92 -3.73 9.55
CA VAL A 196 9.49 -3.75 9.89
C VAL A 196 9.23 -3.82 11.41
N GLY A 197 10.25 -3.62 12.22
CA GLY A 197 10.13 -3.67 13.67
C GLY A 197 9.98 -5.09 14.21
N ARG A 198 9.45 -5.21 15.41
CA ARG A 198 9.44 -6.48 16.14
C ARG A 198 8.39 -7.50 15.70
N GLY A 199 7.46 -7.13 14.82
CA GLY A 199 6.37 -8.01 14.42
C GLY A 199 5.39 -8.35 15.55
N ALA A 200 4.36 -9.12 15.23
CA ALA A 200 3.29 -9.47 16.20
C ALA A 200 3.70 -10.47 17.29
N ALA A 201 4.80 -11.20 17.11
CA ALA A 201 5.20 -12.31 17.99
C ALA A 201 6.66 -12.24 18.46
N GLY A 202 7.39 -11.14 18.21
CA GLY A 202 8.84 -11.16 18.32
C GLY A 202 9.44 -10.13 19.27
N GLU A 203 10.48 -10.55 19.96
CA GLU A 203 11.38 -9.69 20.75
C GLU A 203 12.51 -9.09 19.88
N THR A 204 12.72 -9.63 18.67
CA THR A 204 13.81 -9.26 17.77
C THR A 204 13.32 -8.48 16.56
N ASP A 205 14.13 -7.53 16.11
CA ASP A 205 13.85 -6.72 14.94
C ASP A 205 13.82 -7.58 13.68
N GLN A 206 12.77 -7.37 12.88
CA GLN A 206 12.53 -8.09 11.65
C GLN A 206 12.66 -7.17 10.43
N VAL A 207 12.96 -7.79 9.33
CA VAL A 207 12.94 -7.18 8.01
C VAL A 207 12.03 -7.96 7.08
N SER A 208 11.46 -7.25 6.12
CA SER A 208 10.68 -7.83 5.05
C SER A 208 11.49 -7.75 3.75
N LEU A 209 11.84 -8.91 3.21
CA LEU A 209 12.56 -9.04 1.94
C LEU A 209 11.56 -9.30 0.83
N PHE A 210 11.72 -8.60 -0.30
CA PHE A 210 10.98 -8.89 -1.52
C PHE A 210 11.89 -9.12 -2.72
N TRP A 211 11.40 -9.95 -3.65
CA TRP A 211 12.02 -10.22 -4.93
C TRP A 211 10.97 -10.13 -6.03
N SER A 212 11.19 -9.25 -7.03
CA SER A 212 10.26 -9.10 -8.13
C SER A 212 10.36 -10.26 -9.12
N VAL A 213 9.20 -10.68 -9.62
CA VAL A 213 9.08 -11.78 -10.60
C VAL A 213 8.00 -11.39 -11.61
N PRO A 214 8.20 -11.59 -12.93
CA PRO A 214 7.10 -11.48 -13.89
C PRO A 214 5.95 -12.40 -13.50
N VAL A 215 4.71 -11.92 -13.56
CA VAL A 215 3.54 -12.70 -13.13
C VAL A 215 3.42 -14.03 -13.89
N ARG A 216 3.75 -14.02 -15.19
CA ARG A 216 3.73 -15.23 -16.03
C ARG A 216 4.70 -16.33 -15.55
N ASP A 217 5.78 -15.95 -14.85
CA ASP A 217 6.84 -16.85 -14.42
C ASP A 217 6.72 -17.22 -12.93
N LEU A 218 5.77 -16.60 -12.20
CA LEU A 218 5.68 -16.69 -10.74
C LEU A 218 5.45 -18.12 -10.22
N ASP A 219 4.59 -18.89 -10.88
CA ASP A 219 4.32 -20.28 -10.47
C ASP A 219 5.53 -21.18 -10.72
N ALA A 220 6.17 -21.05 -11.89
CA ALA A 220 7.40 -21.77 -12.21
C ALA A 220 8.55 -21.38 -11.28
N PHE A 221 8.64 -20.09 -10.93
CA PHE A 221 9.63 -19.59 -9.98
C PHE A 221 9.49 -20.26 -8.60
N LEU A 222 8.28 -20.34 -8.06
CA LEU A 222 8.01 -20.93 -6.75
C LEU A 222 8.03 -22.49 -6.77
N ALA A 223 7.91 -23.11 -7.95
CA ALA A 223 8.13 -24.54 -8.13
C ALA A 223 9.61 -24.90 -8.28
N GLY A 224 10.46 -23.91 -8.53
CA GLY A 224 11.91 -24.10 -8.65
C GLY A 224 12.60 -24.34 -7.31
N ASP A 225 13.85 -24.79 -7.38
CA ASP A 225 14.64 -25.05 -6.17
C ASP A 225 15.02 -23.75 -5.45
N PHE A 226 14.64 -23.68 -4.18
CA PHE A 226 14.88 -22.51 -3.33
C PHE A 226 16.37 -22.25 -3.09
N GLU A 227 17.15 -23.31 -2.83
CA GLU A 227 18.56 -23.17 -2.48
C GLU A 227 19.38 -22.73 -3.70
N THR A 228 19.07 -23.24 -4.88
CA THR A 228 19.65 -22.79 -6.15
C THR A 228 19.36 -21.31 -6.39
N TRP A 229 18.09 -20.87 -6.21
CA TRP A 229 17.75 -19.44 -6.33
C TRP A 229 18.49 -18.59 -5.29
N ARG A 230 18.52 -19.03 -4.02
CA ARG A 230 19.19 -18.28 -2.95
C ARG A 230 20.68 -18.08 -3.25
N ARG A 231 21.38 -19.15 -3.64
CA ARG A 231 22.82 -19.12 -3.92
C ARG A 231 23.16 -18.45 -5.23
N GLU A 232 22.53 -18.85 -6.32
CA GLU A 232 22.94 -18.43 -7.66
C GLU A 232 22.36 -17.08 -8.07
N ARG A 233 21.24 -16.66 -7.48
CA ARG A 233 20.57 -15.43 -7.84
C ARG A 233 20.65 -14.38 -6.74
N LEU A 234 20.14 -14.68 -5.53
CA LEU A 234 20.09 -13.70 -4.47
C LEU A 234 21.48 -13.41 -3.89
N GLU A 235 22.27 -14.42 -3.58
CA GLU A 235 23.61 -14.24 -3.00
C GLU A 235 24.58 -13.56 -4.00
N THR A 236 24.49 -13.91 -5.28
CA THR A 236 25.27 -13.24 -6.33
C THR A 236 24.89 -11.79 -6.52
N LEU A 237 23.59 -11.45 -6.36
CA LEU A 237 23.07 -10.09 -6.50
C LEU A 237 23.28 -9.26 -5.24
N TRP A 238 23.06 -9.87 -4.08
CA TRP A 238 23.02 -9.20 -2.78
C TRP A 238 23.34 -10.16 -1.64
N PRO A 239 24.64 -10.41 -1.35
CA PRO A 239 25.07 -11.35 -0.31
C PRO A 239 24.49 -11.10 1.07
N GLU A 240 24.36 -9.83 1.48
CA GLU A 240 23.84 -9.46 2.79
C GLU A 240 22.35 -9.81 2.93
N ALA A 241 21.56 -9.68 1.85
CA ALA A 241 20.17 -10.09 1.85
C ALA A 241 20.01 -11.63 1.82
N ALA A 242 20.93 -12.33 1.12
CA ALA A 242 20.94 -13.79 1.13
C ALA A 242 21.27 -14.36 2.52
N ALA A 243 22.10 -13.67 3.29
CA ALA A 243 22.42 -14.05 4.66
C ALA A 243 21.21 -14.05 5.59
N LEU A 244 20.19 -13.21 5.35
CA LEU A 244 18.93 -13.22 6.10
C LEU A 244 18.16 -14.54 5.97
N LEU A 245 18.42 -15.31 4.91
CA LEU A 245 17.72 -16.55 4.61
C LEU A 245 18.56 -17.80 4.91
N LEU A 246 19.69 -17.65 5.59
CA LEU A 246 20.51 -18.79 6.02
C LEU A 246 19.69 -19.72 6.94
N GLY A 247 19.81 -21.02 6.67
CA GLY A 247 19.05 -22.04 7.39
C GLY A 247 17.66 -22.35 6.81
N ARG A 248 17.11 -21.50 5.91
CA ARG A 248 15.91 -21.86 5.15
C ARG A 248 16.25 -22.81 4.01
N ARG A 249 15.36 -23.77 3.76
CA ARG A 249 15.57 -24.80 2.74
C ARG A 249 14.47 -24.84 1.67
N ALA A 250 13.40 -24.04 1.85
CA ALA A 250 12.24 -24.05 0.96
C ALA A 250 11.56 -22.68 0.89
N TRP A 251 10.62 -22.54 -0.02
CA TRP A 251 9.77 -21.35 -0.18
C TRP A 251 8.74 -21.16 0.94
N GLU A 252 8.81 -21.95 2.01
CA GLU A 252 7.92 -21.81 3.15
C GLU A 252 8.04 -20.42 3.78
N GLY A 253 6.90 -19.82 4.11
CA GLY A 253 6.84 -18.45 4.64
C GLY A 253 7.01 -17.34 3.59
N PHE A 254 7.07 -17.70 2.30
CA PHE A 254 6.98 -16.71 1.23
C PHE A 254 5.52 -16.48 0.84
N SER A 255 5.16 -15.22 0.68
CA SER A 255 3.85 -14.78 0.19
C SER A 255 3.98 -14.20 -1.21
N ARG A 256 2.93 -14.40 -2.03
CA ARG A 256 2.82 -13.84 -3.38
C ARG A 256 2.16 -12.47 -3.31
N ALA A 257 2.72 -11.50 -4.00
CA ALA A 257 2.10 -10.20 -4.21
C ALA A 257 1.79 -10.00 -5.69
N LEU A 258 0.52 -9.87 -5.99
CA LEU A 258 0.01 -9.53 -7.32
C LEU A 258 -0.60 -8.14 -7.26
N TYR A 259 -0.31 -7.33 -8.25
CA TYR A 259 -0.79 -5.96 -8.34
C TYR A 259 -1.75 -5.81 -9.51
N ARG A 260 -2.60 -4.77 -9.46
CA ARG A 260 -3.50 -4.42 -10.55
C ARG A 260 -3.44 -2.92 -10.78
N ASP A 261 -3.43 -2.52 -12.03
CA ASP A 261 -3.58 -1.13 -12.42
C ASP A 261 -5.06 -0.78 -12.49
N VAL A 262 -5.55 -0.19 -11.42
CA VAL A 262 -6.95 0.21 -11.29
C VAL A 262 -7.08 1.68 -11.66
N SER A 263 -7.74 1.97 -12.77
CA SER A 263 -8.03 3.34 -13.19
C SER A 263 -9.52 3.51 -13.40
N VAL A 264 -10.17 4.17 -12.45
CA VAL A 264 -11.61 4.42 -12.46
C VAL A 264 -11.84 5.92 -12.50
N GLY A 265 -12.40 6.41 -13.61
CA GLY A 265 -12.65 7.85 -13.81
C GLY A 265 -13.68 8.43 -12.82
N ARG A 266 -14.59 7.62 -12.31
CA ARG A 266 -15.61 8.00 -11.34
C ARG A 266 -15.66 6.99 -10.20
N TRP A 267 -15.45 7.45 -8.98
CA TRP A 267 -15.39 6.60 -7.79
C TRP A 267 -16.71 6.50 -7.02
N ASN A 268 -17.71 7.26 -7.41
CA ASN A 268 -19.02 7.22 -6.75
C ASN A 268 -20.16 7.12 -7.75
N ARG A 269 -21.22 6.43 -7.36
CA ARG A 269 -22.50 6.42 -8.02
C ARG A 269 -23.58 6.44 -6.95
N GLU A 270 -24.40 7.50 -6.95
CA GLU A 270 -25.42 7.70 -5.94
C GLU A 270 -24.86 7.58 -4.52
N ALA A 271 -25.32 6.63 -3.73
CA ALA A 271 -24.85 6.35 -2.37
C ALA A 271 -23.82 5.18 -2.31
N CYS A 272 -23.12 4.88 -3.41
CA CYS A 272 -22.02 3.91 -3.43
C CYS A 272 -20.71 4.63 -3.76
N VAL A 273 -19.63 4.33 -3.02
CA VAL A 273 -18.31 4.92 -3.21
C VAL A 273 -17.19 3.89 -3.12
N LEU A 274 -16.23 3.97 -4.05
CA LEU A 274 -14.98 3.18 -4.05
C LEU A 274 -13.91 3.93 -3.28
N ILE A 275 -13.10 3.22 -2.48
CA ILE A 275 -11.93 3.76 -1.78
C ILE A 275 -10.71 2.84 -1.94
N GLY A 276 -9.52 3.40 -1.74
CA GLY A 276 -8.26 2.66 -1.77
C GLY A 276 -8.05 1.92 -3.09
N ASP A 277 -7.50 0.71 -3.02
CA ASP A 277 -7.18 -0.08 -4.21
C ASP A 277 -8.39 -0.45 -5.06
N ALA A 278 -9.61 -0.44 -4.51
CA ALA A 278 -10.83 -0.62 -5.30
C ALA A 278 -11.05 0.54 -6.28
N ALA A 279 -10.59 1.75 -5.95
CA ALA A 279 -10.70 2.96 -6.76
C ALA A 279 -9.46 3.25 -7.60
N HIS A 280 -8.25 3.06 -7.02
CA HIS A 280 -7.00 3.57 -7.59
C HIS A 280 -5.77 2.68 -7.32
N GLY A 281 -5.95 1.37 -7.20
CA GLY A 281 -4.82 0.43 -7.08
C GLY A 281 -3.76 0.68 -8.16
N THR A 282 -2.49 0.67 -7.76
CA THR A 282 -1.35 0.92 -8.64
C THR A 282 -0.24 -0.10 -8.43
N SER A 283 0.73 -0.10 -9.35
CA SER A 283 2.00 -0.81 -9.14
C SER A 283 2.73 -0.29 -7.89
N PRO A 284 3.58 -1.12 -7.24
CA PRO A 284 4.18 -0.80 -5.95
C PRO A 284 5.35 0.18 -6.01
N GLN A 285 5.66 0.77 -7.17
CA GLN A 285 6.86 1.55 -7.43
C GLN A 285 7.10 2.70 -6.43
N LEU A 286 6.04 3.36 -6.01
CA LEU A 286 6.10 4.49 -5.06
C LEU A 286 5.82 4.09 -3.60
N GLY A 287 5.40 2.86 -3.32
CA GLY A 287 5.04 2.42 -1.98
C GLY A 287 3.87 3.19 -1.34
N GLN A 288 2.98 3.79 -2.16
CA GLN A 288 1.96 4.72 -1.68
C GLN A 288 0.55 4.12 -1.50
N GLY A 289 0.30 2.90 -1.98
CA GLY A 289 -1.06 2.35 -2.00
C GLY A 289 -1.78 2.38 -0.65
N ALA A 290 -1.17 1.83 0.39
CA ALA A 290 -1.75 1.82 1.74
C ALA A 290 -1.89 3.24 2.32
N ASN A 291 -0.91 4.12 2.08
CA ASN A 291 -0.94 5.50 2.56
C ASN A 291 -2.10 6.29 1.95
N LEU A 292 -2.28 6.18 0.63
CA LEU A 292 -3.40 6.82 -0.08
C LEU A 292 -4.75 6.28 0.40
N ALA A 293 -4.86 4.96 0.65
CA ALA A 293 -6.09 4.35 1.17
C ALA A 293 -6.43 4.82 2.60
N LEU A 294 -5.44 4.98 3.47
CA LEU A 294 -5.64 5.55 4.82
C LEU A 294 -6.12 7.01 4.73
N VAL A 295 -5.50 7.81 3.86
CA VAL A 295 -5.92 9.19 3.62
C VAL A 295 -7.34 9.24 3.04
N ASP A 296 -7.70 8.36 2.11
CA ASP A 296 -9.07 8.25 1.60
C ASP A 296 -10.09 8.09 2.72
N ALA A 297 -9.82 7.16 3.62
CA ALA A 297 -10.70 6.81 4.72
C ALA A 297 -10.96 8.00 5.65
N VAL A 298 -9.90 8.67 6.09
CA VAL A 298 -10.00 9.80 7.04
C VAL A 298 -10.62 11.04 6.38
N GLU A 299 -10.22 11.37 5.15
CA GLU A 299 -10.78 12.50 4.43
C GLU A 299 -12.26 12.31 4.05
N LEU A 300 -12.67 11.08 3.71
CA LEU A 300 -14.08 10.77 3.45
C LEU A 300 -14.92 11.00 4.72
N ALA A 301 -14.48 10.44 5.83
CA ALA A 301 -15.18 10.61 7.11
C ALA A 301 -15.26 12.10 7.52
N GLY A 302 -14.17 12.86 7.40
CA GLY A 302 -14.16 14.29 7.68
C GLY A 302 -15.07 15.12 6.75
N ARG A 303 -15.28 14.65 5.51
CA ARG A 303 -16.24 15.33 4.59
C ARG A 303 -17.69 15.04 4.93
N LEU A 304 -17.99 13.83 5.38
CA LEU A 304 -19.34 13.43 5.78
C LEU A 304 -19.78 14.13 7.08
N ASP A 305 -18.83 14.38 7.98
CA ASP A 305 -19.07 15.07 9.27
C ASP A 305 -19.38 16.57 9.12
N ARG A 306 -18.83 17.25 8.12
CA ARG A 306 -18.93 18.72 7.97
C ARG A 306 -20.31 19.25 7.58
N GLY A 307 -21.38 18.60 8.02
CA GLY A 307 -22.75 19.14 7.92
C GLY A 307 -23.31 19.22 6.51
N HIS A 308 -22.79 18.45 5.60
CA HIS A 308 -23.36 18.34 4.25
C HIS A 308 -24.72 17.64 4.36
N ARG A 309 -25.79 18.38 4.18
CA ARG A 309 -27.17 17.87 4.21
C ARG A 309 -27.46 16.74 3.20
N ARG A 310 -26.50 16.46 2.27
CA ARG A 310 -26.63 15.42 1.25
C ARG A 310 -25.32 14.65 1.12
N THR A 311 -25.28 13.41 1.55
CA THR A 311 -24.18 12.45 1.45
C THR A 311 -23.53 12.45 0.04
N ALA A 312 -24.34 12.46 -1.01
CA ALA A 312 -23.86 12.45 -2.40
C ALA A 312 -23.05 13.71 -2.77
N VAL A 313 -23.33 14.86 -2.16
CA VAL A 313 -22.56 16.09 -2.38
C VAL A 313 -21.20 16.00 -1.68
N ALA A 314 -21.17 15.53 -0.44
CA ALA A 314 -19.95 15.32 0.34
C ALA A 314 -19.00 14.34 -0.37
N VAL A 315 -19.54 13.21 -0.82
CA VAL A 315 -18.77 12.18 -1.55
C VAL A 315 -18.20 12.71 -2.87
N ARG A 316 -18.97 13.49 -3.64
CA ARG A 316 -18.45 14.11 -4.89
C ARG A 316 -17.34 15.10 -4.63
N ALA A 317 -17.49 15.95 -3.61
CA ALA A 317 -16.44 16.91 -3.23
C ALA A 317 -15.17 16.19 -2.78
N TRP A 318 -15.32 15.16 -1.91
CA TRP A 318 -14.21 14.31 -1.50
C TRP A 318 -13.51 13.66 -2.69
N GLN A 319 -14.25 13.04 -3.62
CA GLN A 319 -13.68 12.44 -4.82
C GLN A 319 -12.87 13.45 -5.64
N GLY A 320 -13.38 14.68 -5.83
CA GLY A 320 -12.68 15.72 -6.59
C GLY A 320 -11.31 16.06 -5.99
N ASP A 321 -11.25 16.18 -4.67
CA ASP A 321 -10.01 16.47 -3.95
C ASP A 321 -9.05 15.28 -3.95
N ARG A 322 -9.57 14.07 -3.71
CA ARG A 322 -8.75 12.85 -3.67
C ARG A 322 -8.18 12.51 -5.04
N ARG A 323 -8.95 12.64 -6.11
CA ARG A 323 -8.44 12.37 -7.47
C ARG A 323 -7.26 13.27 -7.83
N ARG A 324 -7.31 14.55 -7.50
CA ARG A 324 -6.17 15.45 -7.75
C ARG A 324 -4.89 14.98 -7.08
N HIS A 325 -5.01 14.29 -5.95
CA HIS A 325 -3.87 13.69 -5.26
C HIS A 325 -3.46 12.35 -5.88
N THR A 326 -4.38 11.40 -6.02
CA THR A 326 -4.10 10.05 -6.48
C THR A 326 -3.71 9.97 -7.95
N ASP A 327 -4.29 10.80 -8.83
CA ASP A 327 -3.98 10.82 -10.26
C ASP A 327 -2.49 11.16 -10.51
N VAL A 328 -1.89 12.02 -9.67
CA VAL A 328 -0.44 12.31 -9.73
C VAL A 328 0.37 11.03 -9.44
N TYR A 329 0.04 10.30 -8.38
CA TYR A 329 0.75 9.07 -8.02
C TYR A 329 0.55 7.95 -9.03
N GLN A 330 -0.66 7.82 -9.58
CA GLN A 330 -0.93 6.86 -10.65
C GLN A 330 -0.13 7.18 -11.93
N LEU A 331 -0.06 8.46 -12.31
CA LEU A 331 0.70 8.90 -13.47
C LEU A 331 2.20 8.63 -13.28
N VAL A 332 2.76 9.05 -12.14
CA VAL A 332 4.18 8.85 -11.83
C VAL A 332 4.51 7.36 -11.70
N SER A 333 3.67 6.57 -11.02
CA SER A 333 3.86 5.12 -10.93
C SER A 333 3.92 4.46 -12.31
N LYS A 334 3.00 4.82 -13.21
CA LYS A 334 2.99 4.32 -14.60
C LYS A 334 4.23 4.75 -15.38
N ALA A 335 4.68 6.01 -15.22
CA ALA A 335 5.87 6.51 -15.88
C ALA A 335 7.17 5.86 -15.38
N LEU A 336 7.23 5.53 -14.09
CA LEU A 336 8.38 4.85 -13.49
C LEU A 336 8.44 3.35 -13.82
N THR A 337 7.30 2.72 -14.07
CA THR A 337 7.22 1.28 -14.33
C THR A 337 8.24 0.77 -15.34
N PRO A 338 8.35 1.28 -16.57
CA PRO A 338 9.29 0.74 -17.55
C PRO A 338 10.76 0.92 -17.15
N LEU A 339 11.05 1.90 -16.31
CA LEU A 339 12.42 2.16 -15.82
C LEU A 339 12.89 1.11 -14.79
N PHE A 340 11.96 0.53 -14.02
CA PHE A 340 12.27 -0.40 -12.93
C PHE A 340 11.81 -1.83 -13.20
N GLN A 341 10.78 -2.01 -14.05
CA GLN A 341 10.19 -3.32 -14.36
C GLN A 341 9.82 -3.37 -15.84
N SER A 342 10.76 -3.81 -16.68
CA SER A 342 10.56 -4.00 -18.11
C SER A 342 11.52 -5.05 -18.66
N HIS A 343 11.16 -5.60 -19.82
CA HIS A 343 12.04 -6.44 -20.60
C HIS A 343 12.81 -5.57 -21.60
N GLY A 344 14.13 -5.64 -21.60
CA GLY A 344 14.99 -4.91 -22.52
C GLY A 344 16.01 -3.99 -21.84
N GLN A 345 16.92 -3.47 -22.64
CA GLN A 345 18.09 -2.72 -22.12
C GLN A 345 17.90 -1.21 -22.18
N PHE A 346 16.98 -0.71 -22.99
CA PHE A 346 16.80 0.72 -23.23
C PHE A 346 16.38 1.48 -21.95
N TRP A 347 15.33 1.03 -21.29
CA TRP A 347 14.78 1.70 -20.11
C TRP A 347 15.71 1.70 -18.89
N PRO A 348 16.43 0.59 -18.57
CA PRO A 348 17.46 0.61 -17.54
C PRO A 348 18.58 1.60 -17.83
N CYS A 349 19.07 1.66 -19.09
CA CYS A 349 20.09 2.63 -19.48
C CYS A 349 19.60 4.08 -19.30
N MET A 350 18.35 4.36 -19.71
CA MET A 350 17.72 5.67 -19.49
C MET A 350 17.59 6.00 -18.00
N ARG A 351 17.15 5.04 -17.18
CA ARG A 351 17.12 5.20 -15.71
C ARG A 351 18.50 5.57 -15.18
N ASP A 352 19.51 4.77 -15.46
CA ASP A 352 20.85 4.93 -14.93
C ASP A 352 21.50 6.23 -15.41
N TRP A 353 21.16 6.67 -16.64
CA TRP A 353 21.66 7.93 -17.19
C TRP A 353 20.95 9.16 -16.62
N PHE A 354 19.63 9.08 -16.35
CA PHE A 354 18.85 10.22 -15.85
C PHE A 354 18.81 10.29 -14.32
N PHE A 355 18.56 9.17 -13.61
CA PHE A 355 18.34 9.22 -12.17
C PHE A 355 19.63 9.51 -11.37
N THR A 356 20.79 9.07 -11.85
CA THR A 356 22.06 9.34 -11.18
C THR A 356 22.41 10.85 -11.15
N PRO A 357 22.31 11.61 -12.26
CA PRO A 357 22.48 13.06 -12.21
C PRO A 357 21.31 13.78 -11.53
N MET A 358 20.07 13.31 -11.74
CA MET A 358 18.86 13.91 -11.15
C MET A 358 18.87 13.91 -9.62
N SER A 359 19.42 12.86 -8.99
CA SER A 359 19.54 12.80 -7.53
C SER A 359 20.46 13.90 -6.96
N ARG A 360 21.30 14.51 -7.80
CA ARG A 360 22.19 15.63 -7.44
C ARG A 360 21.57 17.01 -7.66
N TRP A 361 20.46 17.10 -8.42
CA TRP A 361 19.79 18.37 -8.69
C TRP A 361 18.78 18.66 -7.56
N PRO A 362 18.94 19.78 -6.82
CA PRO A 362 18.12 20.07 -5.64
C PRO A 362 16.61 20.02 -5.90
N GLY A 363 16.15 20.59 -7.01
CA GLY A 363 14.71 20.61 -7.34
C GLY A 363 14.13 19.22 -7.63
N LEU A 364 14.90 18.35 -8.29
CA LEU A 364 14.44 16.98 -8.62
C LEU A 364 14.53 16.06 -7.39
N ARG A 365 15.54 16.24 -6.55
CA ARG A 365 15.63 15.60 -5.25
C ARG A 365 14.43 15.97 -4.38
N GLN A 366 14.07 17.25 -4.31
CA GLN A 366 12.90 17.70 -3.57
C GLN A 366 11.60 17.12 -4.13
N LEU A 367 11.44 17.05 -5.46
CA LEU A 367 10.29 16.38 -6.09
C LEU A 367 10.22 14.90 -5.70
N GLY A 368 11.35 14.19 -5.73
CA GLY A 368 11.46 12.80 -5.30
C GLY A 368 11.02 12.62 -3.85
N VAL A 369 11.45 13.50 -2.96
CA VAL A 369 11.07 13.47 -1.54
C VAL A 369 9.58 13.80 -1.35
N LEU A 370 9.00 14.75 -2.09
CA LEU A 370 7.56 15.04 -2.04
C LEU A 370 6.73 13.85 -2.53
N LEU A 371 7.19 13.14 -3.55
CA LEU A 371 6.58 11.89 -4.01
C LEU A 371 6.69 10.80 -2.94
N LEU A 372 7.88 10.65 -2.37
CA LEU A 372 8.13 9.67 -1.31
C LEU A 372 7.23 9.89 -0.08
N THR A 373 7.16 11.12 0.40
CA THR A 373 6.39 11.47 1.60
C THR A 373 4.88 11.39 1.43
N GLY A 374 4.39 11.26 0.18
CA GLY A 374 2.96 11.29 -0.14
C GLY A 374 2.40 12.70 -0.23
N THR A 375 3.25 13.75 -0.14
CA THR A 375 2.81 15.14 0.00
C THR A 375 2.65 15.89 -1.32
N LEU A 376 3.05 15.30 -2.44
CA LEU A 376 2.81 15.92 -3.75
C LEU A 376 1.32 15.88 -4.09
N ARG A 377 0.65 17.02 -3.90
CA ARG A 377 -0.80 17.17 -4.10
C ARG A 377 -1.11 18.48 -4.80
N LEU A 378 -2.02 18.41 -5.77
CA LEU A 378 -2.63 19.62 -6.35
C LEU A 378 -3.74 20.11 -5.38
N GLY A 379 -3.43 21.07 -4.54
CA GLY A 379 -4.33 21.62 -3.52
C GLY A 379 -3.78 21.48 -2.10
N ARG A 380 -4.59 21.89 -1.11
CA ARG A 380 -4.22 21.85 0.31
C ARG A 380 -4.65 20.54 0.95
N PHE A 381 -3.87 20.04 1.90
CA PHE A 381 -4.29 18.96 2.78
C PHE A 381 -5.38 19.44 3.74
N PRO A 382 -6.46 18.67 3.92
CA PRO A 382 -7.38 18.88 5.03
C PRO A 382 -6.62 18.80 6.36
N PRO A 383 -7.13 19.48 7.41
CA PRO A 383 -6.47 19.47 8.73
C PRO A 383 -6.21 18.07 9.27
N GLU A 384 -7.13 17.14 9.02
CA GLU A 384 -7.11 15.76 9.51
C GLU A 384 -5.96 14.92 8.93
N THR A 385 -5.49 15.25 7.74
CA THR A 385 -4.45 14.49 7.03
C THR A 385 -3.22 15.33 6.72
N ARG A 386 -3.09 16.49 7.35
CA ARG A 386 -1.92 17.35 7.17
C ARG A 386 -0.71 16.69 7.85
N PRO A 387 0.32 16.30 7.07
CA PRO A 387 1.48 15.59 7.56
C PRO A 387 2.48 16.50 8.27
#